data_89da014e09e39f8601d70be3a3382381
#
_entry.id   89da014e09e39f8601d70be3a3382381
#
_cell.length_a   1.000
_cell.length_b   1.000
_cell.length_c   1.000
_cell.angle_alpha   90.00
_cell.angle_beta   90.00
_cell.angle_gamma   90.00
#
_symmetry.space_group_name_H-M   'P 1'
#
loop_
_entity.id
_entity.type
_entity.pdbx_description
1 polymer ?
#
loop_
_entity_poly.entity_id
_entity_poly.type
_entity_poly.pdbx_seq_one_letter_code
_entity_poly.pdbx_strand_id
1 'polypeptide(L)'
;MRRQFPTLVVILAGLGPILLFGWLTGGLTASEVGETRSMSALEQFAQAAAGLGIKPLYSLLCLGLILFLWGQRARDISSLRWGLVAFWTGETFCAINFWVFQHESLLSEYLHSYGMVLTFGLTIFAALTAARTRLLKRNPSTGRWRIGWVALVITAILCFIPLMAPVSPHTYTVSIHGFPYSYTRFALYEWYENRALPLLALTCCILAIIPLLRKNSFWSSALLSAALGALTFSLFRLVLDVIFHETLVWFEFWEEASELLYVLGVGLLLWRFKHLLEKTGPVHWLLDDKRKSHV
;
A
#
# COMPACT_ATOMS: atom_id res chain seq x y z
N MET A 1 -16.74 15.19 0.54
CA MET A 1 -16.36 14.42 1.74
C MET A 1 -17.33 13.29 2.10
N ARG A 2 -18.65 13.50 2.21
CA ARG A 2 -19.62 12.46 2.64
C ARG A 2 -19.62 11.13 1.84
N ARG A 3 -19.16 11.09 0.59
CA ARG A 3 -19.28 9.89 -0.27
C ARG A 3 -18.06 8.94 -0.27
N GLN A 4 -16.93 9.32 0.33
CA GLN A 4 -15.74 8.45 0.44
C GLN A 4 -15.65 7.76 1.81
N PHE A 5 -16.32 8.36 2.80
CA PHE A 5 -16.42 7.80 4.15
C PHE A 5 -16.77 6.30 4.17
N PRO A 6 -17.72 5.81 3.35
CA PRO A 6 -18.04 4.38 3.35
C PRO A 6 -16.92 3.46 2.91
N THR A 7 -16.09 3.86 1.91
CA THR A 7 -14.95 3.03 1.47
C THR A 7 -13.91 2.91 2.58
N LEU A 8 -13.56 4.04 3.18
CA LEU A 8 -12.61 4.08 4.29
C LEU A 8 -13.13 3.26 5.47
N VAL A 9 -14.41 3.43 5.84
CA VAL A 9 -15.04 2.67 6.92
C VAL A 9 -15.03 1.16 6.65
N VAL A 10 -15.31 0.72 5.43
CA VAL A 10 -15.24 -0.71 5.07
C VAL A 10 -13.83 -1.26 5.21
N ILE A 11 -12.82 -0.53 4.73
CA ILE A 11 -11.42 -0.94 4.87
C ILE A 11 -11.03 -0.98 6.35
N LEU A 12 -11.31 0.08 7.11
CA LEU A 12 -10.99 0.18 8.53
C LEU A 12 -11.71 -0.88 9.36
N ALA A 13 -13.00 -1.10 9.14
CA ALA A 13 -13.77 -2.11 9.85
C ALA A 13 -13.27 -3.53 9.54
N GLY A 14 -12.83 -3.79 8.32
CA GLY A 14 -12.24 -5.07 7.94
C GLY A 14 -10.87 -5.31 8.59
N LEU A 15 -10.05 -4.27 8.74
CA LEU A 15 -8.70 -4.38 9.30
C LEU A 15 -8.67 -4.23 10.83
N GLY A 16 -9.65 -3.54 11.41
CA GLY A 16 -9.71 -3.28 12.85
C GLY A 16 -9.58 -4.54 13.72
N PRO A 17 -10.36 -5.62 13.47
CA PRO A 17 -10.24 -6.86 14.21
C PRO A 17 -8.84 -7.48 14.12
N ILE A 18 -8.17 -7.37 12.98
CA ILE A 18 -6.84 -7.92 12.75
C ILE A 18 -5.80 -7.13 13.53
N LEU A 19 -5.90 -5.79 13.53
CA LEU A 19 -5.04 -4.94 14.33
C LEU A 19 -5.23 -5.17 15.83
N LEU A 20 -6.49 -5.32 16.26
CA LEU A 20 -6.82 -5.63 17.65
C LEU A 20 -6.24 -6.98 18.05
N PHE A 21 -6.37 -8.00 17.21
CA PHE A 21 -5.78 -9.31 17.43
C PHE A 21 -4.26 -9.22 17.51
N GLY A 22 -3.60 -8.53 16.60
CA GLY A 22 -2.16 -8.28 16.64
C GLY A 22 -1.72 -7.57 17.92
N TRP A 23 -2.50 -6.58 18.38
CA TRP A 23 -2.23 -5.90 19.65
C TRP A 23 -2.46 -6.78 20.87
N LEU A 24 -3.53 -7.55 20.93
CA LEU A 24 -3.85 -8.46 22.05
C LEU A 24 -2.88 -9.63 22.15
N THR A 25 -2.40 -10.14 21.04
CA THR A 25 -1.41 -11.23 21.01
C THR A 25 0.01 -10.72 21.27
N GLY A 26 0.20 -9.40 21.27
CA GLY A 26 1.29 -8.63 21.86
C GLY A 26 2.69 -9.12 21.60
N GLY A 27 3.06 -9.36 20.35
CA GLY A 27 4.41 -9.79 20.06
C GLY A 27 4.77 -11.11 20.73
N LEU A 28 3.81 -12.03 20.85
CA LEU A 28 3.96 -13.35 21.47
C LEU A 28 5.09 -14.21 20.88
N THR A 29 5.69 -13.74 19.86
CA THR A 29 6.84 -14.37 19.24
C THR A 29 8.03 -13.45 19.40
N ALA A 30 8.60 -13.41 20.59
CA ALA A 30 10.01 -13.08 20.68
C ALA A 30 10.72 -14.08 19.77
N SER A 31 11.16 -13.63 18.62
CA SER A 31 12.01 -14.45 17.78
C SER A 31 13.26 -14.76 18.58
N GLU A 32 13.70 -16.00 18.57
CA GLU A 32 15.00 -16.35 19.07
C GLU A 32 16.02 -15.42 18.42
N VAL A 33 16.90 -14.84 19.22
CA VAL A 33 17.97 -13.97 18.72
C VAL A 33 18.80 -14.81 17.77
N GLY A 34 18.65 -14.56 16.48
CA GLY A 34 19.35 -15.32 15.46
C GLY A 34 20.85 -15.03 15.43
N GLU A 35 21.55 -15.75 14.61
CA GLU A 35 22.99 -15.65 14.44
C GLU A 35 23.42 -14.25 14.00
N THR A 36 24.58 -13.80 14.48
CA THR A 36 25.20 -12.56 13.98
C THR A 36 25.79 -12.83 12.60
N ARG A 37 25.31 -12.11 11.59
CA ARG A 37 25.77 -12.23 10.21
C ARG A 37 26.64 -11.05 9.82
N SER A 38 27.74 -11.32 9.14
CA SER A 38 28.54 -10.26 8.49
C SER A 38 27.90 -9.87 7.15
N MET A 39 27.75 -8.58 6.90
CA MET A 39 27.28 -8.07 5.62
C MET A 39 28.44 -7.87 4.66
N SER A 40 28.25 -8.24 3.39
CA SER A 40 29.16 -7.86 2.30
C SER A 40 29.10 -6.34 2.05
N ALA A 41 30.12 -5.79 1.39
CA ALA A 41 30.13 -4.38 1.01
C ALA A 41 28.93 -3.98 0.14
N LEU A 42 28.45 -4.89 -0.71
CA LEU A 42 27.29 -4.65 -1.56
C LEU A 42 25.97 -4.59 -0.74
N GLU A 43 25.81 -5.46 0.25
CA GLU A 43 24.67 -5.43 1.16
C GLU A 43 24.67 -4.16 2.01
N GLN A 44 25.83 -3.71 2.52
CA GLN A 44 25.95 -2.45 3.24
C GLN A 44 25.56 -1.25 2.35
N PHE A 45 26.00 -1.27 1.09
CA PHE A 45 25.59 -0.25 0.12
C PHE A 45 24.09 -0.29 -0.16
N ALA A 46 23.51 -1.47 -0.38
CA ALA A 46 22.07 -1.64 -0.61
C ALA A 46 21.25 -1.10 0.56
N GLN A 47 21.65 -1.41 1.79
CA GLN A 47 21.00 -0.92 3.00
C GLN A 47 21.11 0.62 3.12
N ALA A 48 22.27 1.18 2.89
CA ALA A 48 22.46 2.62 2.91
C ALA A 48 21.64 3.31 1.80
N ALA A 49 21.62 2.74 0.60
CA ALA A 49 20.84 3.25 -0.52
C ALA A 49 19.34 3.21 -0.23
N ALA A 50 18.83 2.12 0.34
CA ALA A 50 17.44 1.98 0.72
C ALA A 50 17.04 3.01 1.78
N GLY A 51 17.70 3.00 2.93
CA GLY A 51 17.33 3.81 4.09
C GLY A 51 17.65 5.30 3.96
N LEU A 52 18.80 5.64 3.38
CA LEU A 52 19.29 7.04 3.31
C LEU A 52 18.99 7.73 1.97
N GLY A 53 18.77 6.95 0.91
CA GLY A 53 18.57 7.48 -0.44
C GLY A 53 17.13 7.34 -0.90
N ILE A 54 16.68 6.11 -1.10
CA ILE A 54 15.41 5.78 -1.73
C ILE A 54 14.23 6.21 -0.85
N LYS A 55 14.24 5.84 0.44
CA LYS A 55 13.16 6.14 1.39
C LYS A 55 12.89 7.64 1.56
N PRO A 56 13.87 8.51 1.83
CA PRO A 56 13.64 9.95 1.86
C PRO A 56 13.16 10.51 0.53
N LEU A 57 13.69 10.01 -0.59
CA LEU A 57 13.33 10.49 -1.93
C LEU A 57 11.85 10.26 -2.22
N TYR A 58 11.36 9.03 -2.10
CA TYR A 58 9.94 8.78 -2.39
C TYR A 58 9.01 9.42 -1.37
N SER A 59 9.43 9.53 -0.10
CA SER A 59 8.64 10.23 0.93
C SER A 59 8.43 11.70 0.57
N LEU A 60 9.47 12.40 0.12
CA LEU A 60 9.37 13.79 -0.35
C LEU A 60 8.55 13.90 -1.63
N LEU A 61 8.74 13.01 -2.60
CA LEU A 61 7.96 12.97 -3.83
C LEU A 61 6.47 12.71 -3.54
N CYS A 62 6.17 11.76 -2.65
CA CYS A 62 4.81 11.47 -2.23
C CYS A 62 4.14 12.67 -1.56
N LEU A 63 4.84 13.34 -0.64
CA LEU A 63 4.35 14.58 -0.03
C LEU A 63 4.07 15.65 -1.10
N GLY A 64 4.97 15.82 -2.06
CA GLY A 64 4.77 16.72 -3.20
C GLY A 64 3.52 16.40 -4.01
N LEU A 65 3.26 15.11 -4.29
CA LEU A 65 2.05 14.67 -4.97
C LEU A 65 0.78 14.91 -4.13
N ILE A 66 0.83 14.67 -2.82
CA ILE A 66 -0.28 14.95 -1.89
C ILE A 66 -0.64 16.42 -1.95
N LEU A 67 0.35 17.31 -1.83
CA LEU A 67 0.14 18.77 -1.88
C LEU A 67 -0.38 19.21 -3.24
N PHE A 68 0.16 18.67 -4.33
CA PHE A 68 -0.32 18.92 -5.69
C PHE A 68 -1.80 18.55 -5.86
N LEU A 69 -2.24 17.45 -5.27
CA LEU A 69 -3.61 16.96 -5.37
C LEU A 69 -4.57 17.58 -4.34
N TRP A 70 -4.08 18.42 -3.42
CA TRP A 70 -4.89 18.85 -2.27
C TRP A 70 -6.16 19.61 -2.64
N GLY A 71 -6.11 20.44 -3.67
CA GLY A 71 -7.25 21.22 -4.15
C GLY A 71 -8.24 20.48 -5.05
N GLN A 72 -7.91 19.25 -5.48
CA GLN A 72 -8.72 18.51 -6.41
C GLN A 72 -9.96 17.89 -5.75
N ARG A 73 -11.15 18.12 -6.33
CA ARG A 73 -12.43 17.66 -5.78
C ARG A 73 -12.97 16.40 -6.45
N ALA A 74 -12.44 16.04 -7.60
CA ALA A 74 -12.86 14.83 -8.31
C ALA A 74 -12.68 13.59 -7.41
N ARG A 75 -13.66 12.69 -7.43
CA ARG A 75 -13.73 11.57 -6.49
C ARG A 75 -12.58 10.58 -6.63
N ASP A 76 -12.21 10.28 -7.88
CA ASP A 76 -11.07 9.44 -8.23
C ASP A 76 -9.76 10.05 -7.72
N ILE A 77 -9.55 11.33 -7.97
CA ILE A 77 -8.34 12.05 -7.52
C ILE A 77 -8.31 12.18 -6.00
N SER A 78 -9.45 12.44 -5.36
CA SER A 78 -9.51 12.50 -3.91
C SER A 78 -9.23 11.15 -3.25
N SER A 79 -9.67 10.03 -3.86
CA SER A 79 -9.32 8.68 -3.36
C SER A 79 -7.84 8.40 -3.51
N LEU A 80 -7.25 8.73 -4.66
CA LEU A 80 -5.82 8.60 -4.89
C LEU A 80 -5.01 9.42 -3.86
N ARG A 81 -5.40 10.67 -3.61
CA ARG A 81 -4.77 11.51 -2.60
C ARG A 81 -4.79 10.87 -1.22
N TRP A 82 -5.93 10.32 -0.79
CA TRP A 82 -6.01 9.64 0.50
C TRP A 82 -5.21 8.34 0.52
N GLY A 83 -5.07 7.65 -0.61
CA GLY A 83 -4.13 6.53 -0.76
C GLY A 83 -2.68 6.98 -0.54
N LEU A 84 -2.27 8.08 -1.16
CA LEU A 84 -0.93 8.65 -0.96
C LEU A 84 -0.70 9.14 0.48
N VAL A 85 -1.73 9.69 1.14
CA VAL A 85 -1.64 10.06 2.57
C VAL A 85 -1.44 8.82 3.43
N ALA A 86 -2.17 7.73 3.17
CA ALA A 86 -2.02 6.47 3.89
C ALA A 86 -0.62 5.88 3.69
N PHE A 87 -0.11 5.89 2.45
CA PHE A 87 1.26 5.51 2.10
C PHE A 87 2.27 6.33 2.91
N TRP A 88 2.25 7.63 2.77
CA TRP A 88 3.20 8.51 3.44
C TRP A 88 3.18 8.37 4.97
N THR A 89 2.00 8.14 5.55
CA THR A 89 1.85 7.91 6.99
C THR A 89 2.46 6.58 7.39
N GLY A 90 2.17 5.50 6.65
CA GLY A 90 2.74 4.17 6.89
C GLY A 90 4.27 4.20 6.81
N GLU A 91 4.82 4.83 5.78
CA GLU A 91 6.26 5.00 5.59
C GLU A 91 6.93 5.83 6.68
N THR A 92 6.23 6.82 7.22
CA THR A 92 6.73 7.58 8.36
C THR A 92 6.92 6.69 9.60
N PHE A 93 6.00 5.76 9.87
CA PHE A 93 6.15 4.80 10.97
C PHE A 93 7.28 3.81 10.74
N CYS A 94 7.45 3.32 9.50
CA CYS A 94 8.58 2.49 9.13
C CYS A 94 9.91 3.25 9.30
N ALA A 95 9.98 4.51 8.86
CA ALA A 95 11.16 5.36 9.03
C ALA A 95 11.52 5.60 10.50
N ILE A 96 10.54 5.74 11.40
CA ILE A 96 10.76 5.87 12.84
C ILE A 96 11.45 4.62 13.41
N ASN A 97 11.07 3.42 12.98
CA ASN A 97 11.76 2.20 13.38
C ASN A 97 13.26 2.28 13.05
N PHE A 98 13.58 2.63 11.83
CA PHE A 98 14.96 2.67 11.34
C PHE A 98 15.76 3.81 12.00
N TRP A 99 15.21 5.04 11.98
CA TRP A 99 15.96 6.24 12.35
C TRP A 99 16.02 6.51 13.87
N VAL A 100 14.97 6.10 14.60
CA VAL A 100 14.84 6.44 16.02
C VAL A 100 15.12 5.23 16.90
N PHE A 101 14.50 4.10 16.62
CA PHE A 101 14.59 2.93 17.47
C PHE A 101 15.73 1.98 17.09
N GLN A 102 16.21 2.03 15.85
CA GLN A 102 17.24 1.13 15.31
C GLN A 102 16.88 -0.37 15.42
N HIS A 103 15.61 -0.67 15.56
CA HIS A 103 15.05 -2.00 15.54
C HIS A 103 13.62 -1.96 15.03
N GLU A 104 13.15 -3.06 14.50
CA GLU A 104 11.76 -3.22 14.08
C GLU A 104 10.86 -3.35 15.31
N SER A 105 9.82 -2.53 15.39
CA SER A 105 8.77 -2.65 16.38
C SER A 105 7.51 -3.19 15.73
N LEU A 106 6.90 -4.19 16.36
CA LEU A 106 5.69 -4.83 15.85
C LEU A 106 4.55 -3.82 15.57
N LEU A 107 4.40 -2.81 16.43
CA LEU A 107 3.38 -1.77 16.26
C LEU A 107 3.62 -0.94 14.99
N SER A 108 4.85 -0.48 14.77
CA SER A 108 5.19 0.34 13.59
C SER A 108 5.03 -0.46 12.31
N GLU A 109 5.40 -1.73 12.30
CA GLU A 109 5.21 -2.63 11.18
C GLU A 109 3.73 -2.85 10.84
N TYR A 110 2.86 -3.00 11.83
CA TYR A 110 1.42 -3.06 11.60
C TYR A 110 0.87 -1.75 11.03
N LEU A 111 1.33 -0.61 11.53
CA LEU A 111 0.90 0.70 11.03
C LEU A 111 1.38 0.94 9.60
N HIS A 112 2.61 0.49 9.26
CA HIS A 112 3.13 0.49 7.91
C HIS A 112 2.25 -0.40 7.00
N SER A 113 2.09 -1.68 7.34
CA SER A 113 1.26 -2.61 6.55
C SER A 113 -0.16 -2.12 6.36
N TYR A 114 -0.76 -1.54 7.40
CA TYR A 114 -2.08 -0.93 7.33
C TYR A 114 -2.12 0.25 6.35
N GLY A 115 -1.10 1.11 6.40
CA GLY A 115 -0.92 2.21 5.45
C GLY A 115 -0.86 1.69 4.00
N MET A 116 -0.09 0.62 3.75
CA MET A 116 0.05 0.01 2.43
C MET A 116 -1.24 -0.63 1.92
N VAL A 117 -1.98 -1.37 2.74
CA VAL A 117 -3.29 -1.93 2.36
C VAL A 117 -4.28 -0.83 1.99
N LEU A 118 -4.31 0.25 2.75
CA LEU A 118 -5.14 1.42 2.43
C LEU A 118 -4.70 2.10 1.13
N THR A 119 -3.40 2.22 0.92
CA THR A 119 -2.80 2.77 -0.30
C THR A 119 -3.25 2.01 -1.53
N PHE A 120 -3.06 0.70 -1.55
CA PHE A 120 -3.48 -0.15 -2.66
C PHE A 120 -4.99 -0.12 -2.86
N GLY A 121 -5.77 -0.26 -1.79
CA GLY A 121 -7.23 -0.23 -1.85
C GLY A 121 -7.78 1.09 -2.40
N LEU A 122 -7.29 2.23 -1.94
CA LEU A 122 -7.74 3.55 -2.39
C LEU A 122 -7.24 3.90 -3.78
N THR A 123 -6.04 3.46 -4.16
CA THR A 123 -5.51 3.62 -5.53
C THR A 123 -6.32 2.80 -6.53
N ILE A 124 -6.63 1.54 -6.22
CA ILE A 124 -7.49 0.69 -7.04
C ILE A 124 -8.90 1.29 -7.14
N PHE A 125 -9.45 1.79 -6.05
CA PHE A 125 -10.74 2.46 -6.07
C PHE A 125 -10.73 3.73 -6.94
N ALA A 126 -9.65 4.50 -6.89
CA ALA A 126 -9.45 5.66 -7.75
C ALA A 126 -9.40 5.23 -9.22
N ALA A 127 -8.62 4.21 -9.56
CA ALA A 127 -8.50 3.67 -10.91
C ALA A 127 -9.84 3.15 -11.45
N LEU A 128 -10.58 2.36 -10.68
CA LEU A 128 -11.90 1.86 -11.04
C LEU A 128 -12.90 3.00 -11.24
N THR A 129 -12.84 4.03 -10.40
CA THR A 129 -13.71 5.22 -10.52
C THR A 129 -13.36 6.03 -11.76
N ALA A 130 -12.07 6.26 -12.04
CA ALA A 130 -11.61 6.96 -13.23
C ALA A 130 -11.96 6.21 -14.52
N ALA A 131 -11.72 4.90 -14.56
CA ALA A 131 -12.09 4.06 -15.68
C ALA A 131 -13.60 4.16 -15.98
N ARG A 132 -14.41 4.15 -14.93
CA ARG A 132 -15.87 4.23 -15.04
C ARG A 132 -16.37 5.58 -15.51
N THR A 133 -15.82 6.68 -15.01
CA THR A 133 -16.30 8.04 -15.30
C THR A 133 -15.74 8.60 -16.59
N ARG A 134 -14.51 8.24 -16.95
CA ARG A 134 -13.75 8.86 -18.03
C ARG A 134 -13.63 7.99 -19.28
N LEU A 135 -13.41 6.67 -19.11
CA LEU A 135 -13.14 5.76 -20.22
C LEU A 135 -14.42 5.07 -20.75
N LEU A 136 -15.35 4.71 -19.88
CA LEU A 136 -16.51 3.88 -20.23
C LEU A 136 -17.80 4.67 -20.47
N LYS A 137 -17.71 5.97 -20.77
CA LYS A 137 -18.90 6.80 -21.09
C LYS A 137 -19.74 6.28 -22.25
N ARG A 138 -19.16 5.45 -23.13
CA ARG A 138 -19.76 5.09 -24.43
C ARG A 138 -20.66 3.86 -24.43
N ASN A 139 -20.64 2.98 -23.41
CA ASN A 139 -21.56 1.82 -23.38
C ASN A 139 -21.82 1.34 -21.93
N PRO A 140 -22.99 1.66 -21.35
CA PRO A 140 -23.12 1.66 -19.91
C PRO A 140 -23.46 0.33 -19.22
N SER A 141 -24.07 -0.68 -19.81
CA SER A 141 -24.84 -1.56 -18.93
C SER A 141 -24.39 -3.01 -18.77
N THR A 142 -24.00 -3.72 -19.81
CA THR A 142 -23.79 -5.17 -19.73
C THR A 142 -22.34 -5.58 -19.43
N GLY A 143 -21.35 -4.89 -19.98
CA GLY A 143 -19.94 -5.26 -19.83
C GLY A 143 -19.39 -5.05 -18.40
N ARG A 144 -19.88 -4.05 -17.68
CA ARG A 144 -19.37 -3.70 -16.33
C ARG A 144 -19.61 -4.76 -15.27
N TRP A 145 -20.77 -5.38 -15.29
CA TRP A 145 -21.14 -6.43 -14.33
C TRP A 145 -20.29 -7.67 -14.53
N ARG A 146 -20.03 -8.03 -15.78
CA ARG A 146 -19.14 -9.15 -16.10
C ARG A 146 -17.73 -8.90 -15.60
N ILE A 147 -17.18 -7.70 -15.77
CA ILE A 147 -15.86 -7.33 -15.24
C ILE A 147 -15.83 -7.44 -13.72
N GLY A 148 -16.86 -6.97 -13.01
CA GLY A 148 -16.95 -7.07 -11.55
C GLY A 148 -16.96 -8.53 -11.07
N TRP A 149 -17.71 -9.40 -11.73
CA TRP A 149 -17.73 -10.84 -11.42
C TRP A 149 -16.41 -11.52 -11.73
N VAL A 150 -15.79 -11.22 -12.86
CA VAL A 150 -14.47 -11.76 -13.22
C VAL A 150 -13.43 -11.32 -12.19
N ALA A 151 -13.40 -10.03 -11.83
CA ALA A 151 -12.49 -9.52 -10.82
C ALA A 151 -12.70 -10.20 -9.46
N LEU A 152 -13.96 -10.41 -9.03
CA LEU A 152 -14.29 -11.11 -7.79
C LEU A 152 -13.75 -12.54 -7.80
N VAL A 153 -14.03 -13.30 -8.86
CA VAL A 153 -13.60 -14.71 -8.96
C VAL A 153 -12.08 -14.81 -8.99
N ILE A 154 -11.41 -13.99 -9.78
CA ILE A 154 -9.93 -13.98 -9.86
C ILE A 154 -9.35 -13.63 -8.49
N THR A 155 -9.87 -12.58 -7.83
CA THR A 155 -9.40 -12.18 -6.50
C THR A 155 -9.57 -13.32 -5.49
N ALA A 156 -10.73 -13.97 -5.47
CA ALA A 156 -10.99 -15.08 -4.57
C ALA A 156 -10.03 -16.26 -4.80
N ILE A 157 -9.76 -16.61 -6.06
CA ILE A 157 -8.80 -17.68 -6.41
C ILE A 157 -7.38 -17.29 -5.97
N LEU A 158 -6.95 -16.07 -6.26
CA LEU A 158 -5.60 -15.61 -5.93
C LEU A 158 -5.35 -15.54 -4.41
N CYS A 159 -6.39 -15.39 -3.59
CA CYS A 159 -6.26 -15.43 -2.12
C CYS A 159 -5.73 -16.77 -1.60
N PHE A 160 -5.93 -17.86 -2.33
CA PHE A 160 -5.42 -19.16 -1.91
C PHE A 160 -3.89 -19.26 -1.99
N ILE A 161 -3.23 -18.46 -2.83
CA ILE A 161 -1.76 -18.47 -2.96
C ILE A 161 -1.09 -18.12 -1.62
N PRO A 162 -1.31 -16.94 -1.01
CA PRO A 162 -0.71 -16.63 0.28
C PRO A 162 -1.26 -17.48 1.42
N LEU A 163 -2.52 -17.94 1.35
CA LEU A 163 -3.08 -18.82 2.38
C LEU A 163 -2.36 -20.18 2.47
N MET A 164 -1.76 -20.64 1.39
CA MET A 164 -1.01 -21.90 1.34
C MET A 164 0.50 -21.71 1.56
N ALA A 165 0.99 -20.47 1.59
CA ALA A 165 2.40 -20.18 1.79
C ALA A 165 2.88 -20.64 3.18
N PRO A 166 4.11 -21.13 3.33
CA PRO A 166 4.68 -21.43 4.64
C PRO A 166 4.83 -20.13 5.45
N VAL A 167 4.90 -20.25 6.77
CA VAL A 167 5.26 -19.17 7.70
C VAL A 167 6.58 -19.59 8.33
N SER A 168 7.62 -18.82 8.12
CA SER A 168 8.99 -19.13 8.50
C SER A 168 9.64 -17.93 9.19
N PRO A 169 9.28 -17.66 10.46
CA PRO A 169 9.85 -16.53 11.19
C PRO A 169 11.35 -16.71 11.39
N HIS A 170 12.08 -15.65 11.24
CA HIS A 170 13.52 -15.63 11.47
C HIS A 170 14.01 -14.25 11.88
N THR A 171 15.13 -14.24 12.60
CA THR A 171 15.80 -13.03 13.05
C THR A 171 17.29 -13.20 12.90
N TYR A 172 17.96 -12.18 12.45
CA TYR A 172 19.41 -12.11 12.50
C TYR A 172 19.89 -10.68 12.79
N THR A 173 21.03 -10.58 13.45
CA THR A 173 21.68 -9.31 13.73
C THR A 173 22.83 -9.09 12.75
N VAL A 174 22.93 -7.89 12.22
CA VAL A 174 24.01 -7.46 11.32
C VAL A 174 24.70 -6.23 11.87
N SER A 175 25.90 -5.96 11.41
CA SER A 175 26.58 -4.68 11.65
C SER A 175 26.52 -3.81 10.39
N ILE A 176 25.84 -2.69 10.49
CA ILE A 176 25.73 -1.70 9.41
C ILE A 176 26.64 -0.54 9.75
N HIS A 177 27.76 -0.41 9.03
CA HIS A 177 28.78 0.62 9.29
C HIS A 177 29.23 0.72 10.77
N GLY A 178 29.29 -0.43 11.45
CA GLY A 178 29.67 -0.52 12.85
C GLY A 178 28.50 -0.42 13.86
N PHE A 179 27.28 -0.17 13.40
CA PHE A 179 26.08 -0.13 14.23
C PHE A 179 25.34 -1.47 14.16
N PRO A 180 24.96 -2.09 15.30
CA PRO A 180 24.16 -3.29 15.29
C PRO A 180 22.73 -2.95 14.84
N TYR A 181 22.18 -3.76 13.94
CA TYR A 181 20.78 -3.71 13.53
C TYR A 181 20.20 -5.11 13.50
N SER A 182 18.99 -5.27 14.03
CA SER A 182 18.31 -6.56 14.06
C SER A 182 17.17 -6.60 13.08
N TYR A 183 17.32 -7.41 12.04
CA TYR A 183 16.23 -7.76 11.13
C TYR A 183 15.37 -8.84 11.76
N THR A 184 14.09 -8.63 11.79
CA THR A 184 13.15 -9.55 12.40
C THR A 184 11.91 -9.78 11.55
N ARG A 185 11.69 -11.03 11.19
CA ARG A 185 10.42 -11.49 10.61
C ARG A 185 9.64 -12.20 11.72
N PHE A 186 8.69 -11.52 12.32
CA PHE A 186 7.85 -12.09 13.36
C PHE A 186 6.86 -13.09 12.79
N ALA A 187 6.68 -14.25 13.42
CA ALA A 187 5.68 -15.24 13.02
C ALA A 187 4.26 -14.63 12.95
N LEU A 188 3.93 -13.76 13.91
CA LEU A 188 2.65 -13.07 13.93
C LEU A 188 2.47 -12.13 12.74
N TYR A 189 3.55 -11.49 12.30
CA TYR A 189 3.55 -10.59 11.17
C TYR A 189 3.33 -11.34 9.85
N GLU A 190 4.06 -12.43 9.62
CA GLU A 190 3.84 -13.30 8.45
C GLU A 190 2.45 -13.94 8.47
N TRP A 191 1.95 -14.32 9.67
CA TRP A 191 0.58 -14.80 9.81
C TRP A 191 -0.44 -13.73 9.39
N TYR A 192 -0.21 -12.48 9.79
CA TYR A 192 -1.02 -11.35 9.36
C TYR A 192 -1.02 -11.21 7.84
N GLU A 193 0.16 -11.16 7.22
CA GLU A 193 0.31 -10.96 5.78
C GLU A 193 -0.24 -12.12 4.95
N ASN A 194 0.05 -13.36 5.36
CA ASN A 194 -0.23 -14.56 4.57
C ASN A 194 -1.53 -15.28 4.97
N ARG A 195 -2.20 -14.88 6.05
CA ARG A 195 -3.47 -15.49 6.49
C ARG A 195 -4.56 -14.45 6.68
N ALA A 196 -4.33 -13.46 7.53
CA ALA A 196 -5.38 -12.53 7.90
C ALA A 196 -5.80 -11.63 6.72
N LEU A 197 -4.84 -11.08 5.96
CA LEU A 197 -5.16 -10.23 4.81
C LEU A 197 -5.88 -10.97 3.67
N PRO A 198 -5.47 -12.17 3.23
CA PRO A 198 -6.23 -12.94 2.26
C PRO A 198 -7.63 -13.33 2.74
N LEU A 199 -7.79 -13.66 4.03
CA LEU A 199 -9.12 -13.92 4.62
C LEU A 199 -9.99 -12.66 4.61
N LEU A 200 -9.42 -11.49 4.91
CA LEU A 200 -10.10 -10.21 4.76
C LEU A 200 -10.53 -9.98 3.31
N ALA A 201 -9.64 -10.23 2.35
CA ALA A 201 -9.95 -10.10 0.93
C ALA A 201 -11.10 -11.03 0.51
N LEU A 202 -11.09 -12.29 0.94
CA LEU A 202 -12.20 -13.25 0.71
C LEU A 202 -13.50 -12.77 1.34
N THR A 203 -13.46 -12.25 2.56
CA THR A 203 -14.63 -11.68 3.23
C THR A 203 -15.21 -10.50 2.44
N CYS A 204 -14.35 -9.60 1.98
CA CYS A 204 -14.77 -8.50 1.12
C CYS A 204 -15.35 -8.98 -0.22
N CYS A 205 -14.80 -10.05 -0.83
CA CYS A 205 -15.36 -10.68 -2.02
C CYS A 205 -16.77 -11.24 -1.76
N ILE A 206 -16.98 -11.96 -0.66
CA ILE A 206 -18.29 -12.49 -0.29
C ILE A 206 -19.29 -11.34 -0.09
N LEU A 207 -18.91 -10.31 0.65
CA LEU A 207 -19.76 -9.14 0.86
C LEU A 207 -20.06 -8.38 -0.44
N ALA A 208 -19.17 -8.41 -1.42
CA ALA A 208 -19.34 -7.77 -2.72
C ALA A 208 -20.40 -8.45 -3.60
N ILE A 209 -20.75 -9.70 -3.34
CA ILE A 209 -21.80 -10.44 -4.09
C ILE A 209 -23.13 -9.69 -4.06
N ILE A 210 -23.57 -9.25 -2.87
CA ILE A 210 -24.87 -8.56 -2.70
C ILE A 210 -24.94 -7.26 -3.53
N PRO A 211 -23.99 -6.30 -3.42
CA PRO A 211 -24.06 -5.11 -4.24
C PRO A 211 -23.83 -5.38 -5.73
N LEU A 212 -23.09 -6.45 -6.10
CA LEU A 212 -23.00 -6.88 -7.49
C LEU A 212 -24.36 -7.35 -8.02
N LEU A 213 -25.08 -8.21 -7.32
CA LEU A 213 -26.44 -8.66 -7.68
C LEU A 213 -27.42 -7.50 -7.76
N ARG A 214 -27.36 -6.56 -6.81
CA ARG A 214 -28.21 -5.34 -6.78
C ARG A 214 -27.76 -4.25 -7.75
N LYS A 215 -26.74 -4.52 -8.59
CA LYS A 215 -26.15 -3.54 -9.51
C LYS A 215 -25.73 -2.23 -8.83
N ASN A 216 -25.41 -2.27 -7.54
CA ASN A 216 -24.92 -1.12 -6.79
C ASN A 216 -23.42 -0.92 -7.06
N SER A 217 -23.16 -0.06 -8.00
CA SER A 217 -21.83 0.17 -8.52
C SER A 217 -20.85 0.80 -7.52
N PHE A 218 -21.33 1.52 -6.53
CA PHE A 218 -20.48 2.14 -5.52
C PHE A 218 -19.96 1.11 -4.53
N TRP A 219 -20.87 0.38 -3.88
CA TRP A 219 -20.50 -0.62 -2.88
C TRP A 219 -19.70 -1.79 -3.47
N SER A 220 -20.06 -2.22 -4.68
CA SER A 220 -19.27 -3.26 -5.36
C SER A 220 -17.83 -2.80 -5.63
N SER A 221 -17.64 -1.55 -6.10
CA SER A 221 -16.28 -1.02 -6.31
C SER A 221 -15.53 -0.84 -4.99
N ALA A 222 -16.19 -0.39 -3.92
CA ALA A 222 -15.56 -0.21 -2.63
C ALA A 222 -15.06 -1.54 -2.05
N LEU A 223 -15.94 -2.57 -2.03
CA LEU A 223 -15.60 -3.88 -1.49
C LEU A 223 -14.56 -4.61 -2.34
N LEU A 224 -14.68 -4.57 -3.67
CA LEU A 224 -13.65 -5.13 -4.55
C LEU A 224 -12.31 -4.41 -4.42
N SER A 225 -12.31 -3.09 -4.22
CA SER A 225 -11.06 -2.34 -3.99
C SER A 225 -10.42 -2.70 -2.65
N ALA A 226 -11.21 -2.90 -1.60
CA ALA A 226 -10.71 -3.37 -0.31
C ALA A 226 -10.11 -4.78 -0.42
N ALA A 227 -10.83 -5.70 -1.10
CA ALA A 227 -10.35 -7.06 -1.35
C ALA A 227 -9.02 -7.05 -2.12
N LEU A 228 -8.98 -6.31 -3.24
CA LEU A 228 -7.79 -6.20 -4.07
C LEU A 228 -6.64 -5.51 -3.32
N GLY A 229 -6.91 -4.50 -2.51
CA GLY A 229 -5.88 -3.83 -1.71
C GLY A 229 -5.21 -4.78 -0.72
N ALA A 230 -6.01 -5.53 0.04
CA ALA A 230 -5.49 -6.51 0.99
C ALA A 230 -4.73 -7.65 0.29
N LEU A 231 -5.29 -8.18 -0.80
CA LEU A 231 -4.63 -9.24 -1.58
C LEU A 231 -3.34 -8.74 -2.24
N THR A 232 -3.33 -7.54 -2.82
CA THR A 232 -2.15 -7.00 -3.50
C THR A 232 -0.99 -6.85 -2.52
N PHE A 233 -1.25 -6.32 -1.33
CA PHE A 233 -0.21 -6.22 -0.31
C PHE A 233 0.28 -7.60 0.14
N SER A 234 -0.64 -8.53 0.43
CA SER A 234 -0.28 -9.90 0.81
C SER A 234 0.58 -10.60 -0.26
N LEU A 235 0.20 -10.51 -1.53
CA LEU A 235 0.98 -11.09 -2.63
C LEU A 235 2.34 -10.40 -2.81
N PHE A 236 2.39 -9.09 -2.66
CA PHE A 236 3.63 -8.33 -2.74
C PHE A 236 4.64 -8.79 -1.68
N ARG A 237 4.19 -8.89 -0.42
CA ARG A 237 5.03 -9.37 0.70
C ARG A 237 5.46 -10.82 0.48
N LEU A 238 4.54 -11.67 0.05
CA LEU A 238 4.85 -13.09 -0.25
C LEU A 238 5.91 -13.22 -1.34
N VAL A 239 5.82 -12.44 -2.41
CA VAL A 239 6.82 -12.49 -3.50
C VAL A 239 8.20 -12.08 -2.99
N LEU A 240 8.27 -11.00 -2.20
CA LEU A 240 9.55 -10.58 -1.61
C LEU A 240 10.09 -11.66 -0.66
N ASP A 241 9.23 -12.25 0.16
CA ASP A 241 9.61 -13.28 1.12
C ASP A 241 10.13 -14.55 0.42
N VAL A 242 9.44 -15.03 -0.61
CA VAL A 242 9.87 -16.21 -1.39
C VAL A 242 11.22 -15.99 -2.08
N ILE A 243 11.48 -14.77 -2.57
CA ILE A 243 12.73 -14.46 -3.28
C ILE A 243 13.87 -14.17 -2.32
N PHE A 244 13.62 -13.49 -1.22
CA PHE A 244 14.66 -12.89 -0.37
C PHE A 244 14.61 -13.35 1.10
N HIS A 245 13.91 -14.44 1.44
CA HIS A 245 13.72 -14.89 2.81
C HIS A 245 15.04 -15.09 3.60
N GLU A 246 16.10 -15.53 2.93
CA GLU A 246 17.41 -15.72 3.57
C GLU A 246 18.24 -14.42 3.66
N THR A 247 17.82 -13.36 2.97
CA THR A 247 18.60 -12.12 2.84
C THR A 247 17.71 -10.89 3.00
N LEU A 248 17.28 -10.60 4.24
CA LEU A 248 16.36 -9.50 4.54
C LEU A 248 16.88 -8.12 4.09
N VAL A 249 18.19 -7.95 3.95
CA VAL A 249 18.77 -6.74 3.34
C VAL A 249 18.27 -6.51 1.92
N TRP A 250 18.24 -7.57 1.10
CA TRP A 250 17.70 -7.48 -0.25
C TRP A 250 16.18 -7.41 -0.26
N PHE A 251 15.53 -8.04 0.70
CA PHE A 251 14.09 -7.89 0.91
C PHE A 251 13.72 -6.41 1.10
N GLU A 252 14.34 -5.72 2.07
CA GLU A 252 14.11 -4.30 2.33
C GLU A 252 14.49 -3.43 1.13
N PHE A 253 15.64 -3.67 0.51
CA PHE A 253 16.06 -2.88 -0.66
C PHE A 253 15.00 -2.90 -1.78
N TRP A 254 14.47 -4.07 -2.10
CA TRP A 254 13.47 -4.21 -3.15
C TRP A 254 12.09 -3.73 -2.71
N GLU A 255 11.77 -3.80 -1.43
CA GLU A 255 10.58 -3.17 -0.87
C GLU A 255 10.63 -1.66 -1.11
N GLU A 256 11.69 -0.99 -0.66
CA GLU A 256 11.88 0.45 -0.83
C GLU A 256 11.95 0.87 -2.32
N ALA A 257 12.63 0.08 -3.14
CA ALA A 257 12.70 0.36 -4.58
C ALA A 257 11.34 0.27 -5.27
N SER A 258 10.50 -0.70 -4.90
CA SER A 258 9.15 -0.85 -5.46
C SER A 258 8.20 0.26 -4.99
N GLU A 259 8.36 0.76 -3.79
CA GLU A 259 7.64 1.93 -3.26
C GLU A 259 7.99 3.21 -4.00
N LEU A 260 9.28 3.42 -4.29
CA LEU A 260 9.71 4.50 -5.17
C LEU A 260 9.08 4.37 -6.56
N LEU A 261 9.08 3.18 -7.15
CA LEU A 261 8.45 2.93 -8.46
C LEU A 261 6.94 3.20 -8.43
N TYR A 262 6.27 2.86 -7.33
CA TYR A 262 4.85 3.20 -7.14
C TYR A 262 4.64 4.72 -7.17
N VAL A 263 5.40 5.48 -6.37
CA VAL A 263 5.26 6.96 -6.30
C VAL A 263 5.58 7.61 -7.65
N LEU A 264 6.66 7.17 -8.32
CA LEU A 264 7.02 7.65 -9.66
C LEU A 264 5.95 7.29 -10.69
N GLY A 265 5.40 6.08 -10.63
CA GLY A 265 4.31 5.63 -11.51
C GLY A 265 3.07 6.49 -11.37
N VAL A 266 2.65 6.79 -10.14
CA VAL A 266 1.54 7.73 -9.86
C VAL A 266 1.87 9.11 -10.42
N GLY A 267 3.08 9.62 -10.18
CA GLY A 267 3.52 10.92 -10.70
C GLY A 267 3.47 10.99 -12.23
N LEU A 268 3.98 9.96 -12.92
CA LEU A 268 3.93 9.86 -14.38
C LEU A 268 2.50 9.82 -14.93
N LEU A 269 1.62 9.05 -14.30
CA LEU A 269 0.21 9.00 -14.69
C LEU A 269 -0.48 10.36 -14.52
N LEU A 270 -0.27 11.02 -13.39
CA LEU A 270 -0.80 12.37 -13.15
C LEU A 270 -0.24 13.38 -14.13
N TRP A 271 1.04 13.33 -14.45
CA TRP A 271 1.66 14.19 -15.43
C TRP A 271 1.10 13.94 -16.85
N ARG A 272 0.95 12.68 -17.25
CA ARG A 272 0.39 12.28 -18.54
C ARG A 272 -1.06 12.75 -18.71
N PHE A 273 -1.85 12.69 -17.64
CA PHE A 273 -3.26 13.05 -17.64
C PHE A 273 -3.54 14.41 -16.98
N LYS A 274 -2.54 15.28 -16.84
CA LYS A 274 -2.67 16.60 -16.20
C LYS A 274 -3.78 17.48 -16.80
N HIS A 275 -4.09 17.30 -18.08
CA HIS A 275 -5.16 18.03 -18.76
C HIS A 275 -6.57 17.66 -18.27
N LEU A 276 -6.72 16.52 -17.57
CA LEU A 276 -7.96 16.06 -16.96
C LEU A 276 -8.12 16.54 -15.51
N LEU A 277 -7.07 17.10 -14.91
CA LEU A 277 -7.12 17.65 -13.56
C LEU A 277 -7.85 19.00 -13.59
N GLU A 278 -8.64 19.26 -12.56
CA GLU A 278 -9.30 20.54 -12.40
C GLU A 278 -8.27 21.66 -12.18
N LYS A 279 -8.47 22.80 -12.80
CA LYS A 279 -7.60 23.99 -12.67
C LYS A 279 -7.78 24.71 -11.30
N THR A 280 -7.98 23.97 -10.22
CA THR A 280 -8.38 24.49 -8.91
C THR A 280 -7.38 24.22 -7.78
N GLY A 281 -6.16 23.79 -8.11
CA GLY A 281 -5.14 23.48 -7.09
C GLY A 281 -4.28 24.69 -6.67
N PRO A 282 -3.73 24.73 -5.47
CA PRO A 282 -2.86 25.83 -4.98
C PRO A 282 -1.65 26.10 -5.87
N VAL A 283 -1.17 25.09 -6.60
CA VAL A 283 -0.05 25.22 -7.56
C VAL A 283 -0.44 25.97 -8.83
N HIS A 284 -1.72 26.09 -9.14
CA HIS A 284 -2.17 26.81 -10.33
C HIS A 284 -1.88 28.31 -10.26
N TRP A 285 -1.88 28.87 -9.05
CA TRP A 285 -1.53 30.28 -8.83
C TRP A 285 -0.07 30.57 -9.21
N LEU A 286 0.84 29.64 -8.95
CA LEU A 286 2.27 29.77 -9.28
C LEU A 286 2.56 29.67 -10.79
N LEU A 287 1.70 28.99 -11.53
CA LEU A 287 1.88 28.80 -12.98
C LEU A 287 1.14 29.86 -13.82
N ASP A 288 0.06 30.44 -13.31
CA ASP A 288 -0.74 31.46 -14.03
C ASP A 288 -0.09 32.86 -13.96
N ASP A 289 0.67 33.14 -12.89
CA ASP A 289 1.35 34.44 -12.71
C ASP A 289 2.45 34.69 -13.75
N LYS A 290 3.07 33.61 -14.27
CA LYS A 290 4.07 33.71 -15.34
C LYS A 290 3.48 34.04 -16.73
N ARG A 291 2.18 33.87 -16.95
CA ARG A 291 1.54 34.23 -18.22
C ARG A 291 1.11 35.69 -18.31
N LYS A 292 0.92 36.35 -17.17
CA LYS A 292 0.48 37.77 -17.14
C LYS A 292 1.64 38.77 -17.22
N SER A 293 2.88 38.31 -17.11
CA SER A 293 4.06 39.18 -17.18
C SER A 293 4.66 39.31 -18.60
N HIS A 294 3.99 38.78 -19.63
CA HIS A 294 4.42 38.84 -21.04
C HIS A 294 3.37 39.47 -21.96
N VAL A 295 2.48 40.35 -21.46
CA VAL A 295 1.60 41.16 -22.27
C VAL A 295 1.95 42.64 -22.08
#